data_0c9e6bfee19fac44d84e3de3a8edbbd1
#
_entry.id   0c9e6bfee19fac44d84e3de3a8edbbd1
#
_cell.length_a   1.000
_cell.length_b   1.000
_cell.length_c   1.000
_cell.angle_alpha   90.00
_cell.angle_beta   90.00
_cell.angle_gamma   90.00
#
_symmetry.space_group_name_H-M   'P 1'
#
loop_
_entity.id
_entity.type
_entity.pdbx_description
1 polymer ?
#
loop_
_entity_poly.entity_id
_entity_poly.type
_entity_poly.pdbx_seq_one_letter_code
_entity_poly.pdbx_strand_id
1 'polypeptide(L)'
;NFLDALTQVRAVVFDKTGTVTNGAALLEFVGVMDDHELAWVKTLTSSSSHPLSNLITRSIKVNSKASVTNFFEKPGRGIEGNIGGHHLVIGSSEYVHFSGVLPELSSKVFVSIDGQVRGYFKIETSIREGIEELMRSLSDKKVAMLSGDSDTDLDRMKKVFPPSASLLFNQN
;
A
#
# COMPACT_ATOMS: atom_id res chain seq x y z
N ASN A 1 31.72 23.32 -11.79
CA ASN A 1 31.94 21.97 -11.31
C ASN A 1 30.61 21.49 -10.68
N PHE A 2 30.24 20.19 -10.86
CA PHE A 2 29.01 19.62 -10.29
C PHE A 2 28.93 19.78 -8.76
N LEU A 3 30.04 19.60 -8.07
CA LEU A 3 30.15 19.77 -6.63
C LEU A 3 29.90 21.22 -6.18
N ASP A 4 30.35 22.21 -6.96
CA ASP A 4 30.08 23.62 -6.65
C ASP A 4 28.60 23.96 -6.81
N ALA A 5 27.89 23.33 -7.77
CA ALA A 5 26.46 23.48 -7.92
C ALA A 5 25.67 22.91 -6.74
N LEU A 6 26.13 21.79 -6.16
CA LEU A 6 25.48 21.19 -4.97
C LEU A 6 25.55 22.11 -3.73
N THR A 7 26.59 22.91 -3.58
CA THR A 7 26.71 23.87 -2.47
C THR A 7 25.71 25.01 -2.56
N GLN A 8 25.16 25.27 -3.75
CA GLN A 8 24.17 26.32 -3.99
C GLN A 8 22.71 25.83 -3.88
N VAL A 9 22.48 24.54 -3.64
CA VAL A 9 21.14 23.99 -3.45
C VAL A 9 20.46 24.61 -2.22
N ARG A 10 19.33 25.28 -2.45
CA ARG A 10 18.53 25.93 -1.41
C ARG A 10 17.25 25.17 -1.05
N ALA A 11 16.83 24.29 -1.93
CA ALA A 11 15.63 23.49 -1.77
C ALA A 11 15.87 22.07 -2.27
N VAL A 12 15.31 21.09 -1.56
CA VAL A 12 15.36 19.66 -1.92
C VAL A 12 13.94 19.13 -1.93
N VAL A 13 13.57 18.48 -3.04
CA VAL A 13 12.27 17.84 -3.19
C VAL A 13 12.47 16.34 -3.27
N PHE A 14 11.78 15.60 -2.43
CA PHE A 14 11.82 14.15 -2.36
C PHE A 14 10.57 13.55 -3.00
N ASP A 15 10.75 12.51 -3.80
CA ASP A 15 9.66 11.59 -4.09
C ASP A 15 9.46 10.65 -2.89
N LYS A 16 8.20 10.33 -2.55
CA LYS A 16 7.90 9.45 -1.41
C LYS A 16 8.29 8.00 -1.73
N THR A 17 7.73 7.48 -2.81
CA THR A 17 7.72 6.04 -3.08
C THR A 17 9.04 5.57 -3.71
N GLY A 18 9.75 4.67 -3.02
CA GLY A 18 11.06 4.18 -3.47
C GLY A 18 12.23 5.10 -3.15
N THR A 19 11.99 6.35 -2.68
CA THR A 19 13.01 7.32 -2.26
C THR A 19 13.01 7.50 -0.75
N VAL A 20 11.95 8.04 -0.18
CA VAL A 20 11.77 8.18 1.28
C VAL A 20 11.41 6.83 1.90
N THR A 21 10.61 6.04 1.19
CA THR A 21 10.25 4.68 1.60
C THR A 21 11.05 3.64 0.83
N ASN A 22 11.22 2.48 1.45
CA ASN A 22 11.90 1.34 0.83
C ASN A 22 10.96 0.70 -0.14
N GLY A 23 10.34 0.94 -1.02
CA GLY A 23 9.50 0.20 -1.99
C GLY A 23 9.03 -1.22 -1.60
N ALA A 24 9.60 -1.79 -0.52
CA ALA A 24 9.17 -3.04 0.09
C ALA A 24 8.05 -2.73 1.08
N ALA A 25 6.83 -3.07 0.72
CA ALA A 25 5.71 -2.99 1.64
C ALA A 25 5.70 -4.24 2.54
N LEU A 26 5.60 -4.02 3.85
CA LEU A 26 5.22 -5.06 4.80
C LEU A 26 3.72 -5.28 4.66
N LEU A 27 3.33 -6.54 4.55
CA LEU A 27 1.94 -6.94 4.44
C LEU A 27 1.58 -7.80 5.64
N GLU A 28 0.57 -7.38 6.37
CA GLU A 28 -0.01 -8.11 7.50
C GLU A 28 -1.50 -8.35 7.23
N PHE A 29 -1.97 -9.57 7.42
CA PHE A 29 -3.40 -9.85 7.38
C PHE A 29 -4.00 -9.71 8.78
N VAL A 30 -5.01 -8.86 8.90
CA VAL A 30 -5.78 -8.65 10.12
C VAL A 30 -7.16 -9.23 9.92
N GLY A 31 -7.45 -10.34 10.58
CA GLY A 31 -8.71 -11.08 10.43
C GLY A 31 -8.51 -12.58 10.64
N VAL A 32 -9.48 -13.36 10.22
CA VAL A 32 -9.44 -14.82 10.32
C VAL A 32 -9.79 -15.44 8.97
N MET A 33 -8.86 -16.22 8.44
CA MET A 33 -9.06 -17.06 7.26
C MET A 33 -8.38 -18.41 7.49
N ASP A 34 -8.98 -19.48 7.02
CA ASP A 34 -8.33 -20.79 6.99
C ASP A 34 -7.42 -20.95 5.76
N ASP A 35 -6.70 -22.08 5.68
CA ASP A 35 -5.76 -22.34 4.59
C ASP A 35 -6.46 -22.45 3.21
N HIS A 36 -7.73 -22.91 3.17
CA HIS A 36 -8.50 -22.97 1.93
C HIS A 36 -8.88 -21.57 1.46
N GLU A 37 -9.36 -20.72 2.36
CA GLU A 37 -9.70 -19.33 2.07
C GLU A 37 -8.46 -18.53 1.62
N LEU A 38 -7.32 -18.72 2.29
CA LEU A 38 -6.03 -18.15 1.88
C LEU A 38 -5.60 -18.62 0.49
N ALA A 39 -5.80 -19.90 0.18
CA ALA A 39 -5.51 -20.44 -1.14
C ALA A 39 -6.40 -19.82 -2.24
N TRP A 40 -7.67 -19.57 -1.96
CA TRP A 40 -8.58 -18.87 -2.87
C TRP A 40 -8.18 -17.41 -3.08
N VAL A 41 -7.84 -16.70 -2.00
CA VAL A 41 -7.33 -15.32 -2.07
C VAL A 41 -6.08 -15.26 -2.96
N LYS A 42 -5.12 -16.18 -2.75
CA LYS A 42 -3.93 -16.27 -3.60
C LYS A 42 -4.27 -16.51 -5.07
N THR A 43 -5.21 -17.41 -5.32
CA THR A 43 -5.65 -17.73 -6.68
C THR A 43 -6.26 -16.52 -7.37
N LEU A 44 -7.16 -15.79 -6.68
CA LEU A 44 -7.78 -14.59 -7.23
C LEU A 44 -6.75 -13.48 -7.49
N THR A 45 -5.88 -13.21 -6.51
CA THR A 45 -4.87 -12.15 -6.64
C THR A 45 -3.82 -12.45 -7.70
N SER A 46 -3.51 -13.73 -7.94
CA SER A 46 -2.59 -14.14 -9.02
C SER A 46 -3.13 -13.88 -10.45
N SER A 47 -4.43 -13.66 -10.58
CA SER A 47 -5.08 -13.34 -11.86
C SER A 47 -5.04 -11.85 -12.23
N SER A 48 -4.55 -10.99 -11.31
CA SER A 48 -4.38 -9.55 -11.53
C SER A 48 -2.91 -9.18 -11.66
N SER A 49 -2.60 -8.25 -12.56
CA SER A 49 -1.26 -7.67 -12.70
C SER A 49 -1.00 -6.49 -11.74
N HIS A 50 -1.99 -6.08 -10.95
CA HIS A 50 -1.88 -4.95 -10.05
C HIS A 50 -0.78 -5.17 -8.99
N PRO A 51 0.06 -4.16 -8.67
CA PRO A 51 1.15 -4.30 -7.69
C PRO A 51 0.71 -4.84 -6.32
N LEU A 52 -0.44 -4.39 -5.80
CA LEU A 52 -0.97 -4.87 -4.52
C LEU A 52 -1.42 -6.34 -4.60
N SER A 53 -2.02 -6.77 -5.70
CA SER A 53 -2.38 -8.17 -5.93
C SER A 53 -1.14 -9.06 -5.95
N ASN A 54 -0.09 -8.63 -6.64
CA ASN A 54 1.19 -9.33 -6.67
C ASN A 54 1.83 -9.44 -5.28
N LEU A 55 1.74 -8.37 -4.47
CA LEU A 55 2.25 -8.34 -3.11
C LEU A 55 1.50 -9.36 -2.22
N ILE A 56 0.16 -9.37 -2.28
CA ILE A 56 -0.69 -10.32 -1.55
C ILE A 56 -0.38 -11.76 -1.98
N THR A 57 -0.32 -12.01 -3.30
CA THR A 57 0.01 -13.34 -3.86
C THR A 57 1.32 -13.88 -3.28
N ARG A 58 2.37 -13.04 -3.20
CA ARG A 58 3.70 -13.44 -2.69
C ARG A 58 3.71 -13.66 -1.18
N SER A 59 2.86 -12.97 -0.42
CA SER A 59 2.79 -13.12 1.04
C SER A 59 2.15 -14.45 1.48
N ILE A 60 1.23 -14.98 0.67
CA ILE A 60 0.50 -16.21 0.97
C ILE A 60 1.32 -17.44 0.53
N LYS A 61 1.72 -18.26 1.49
CA LYS A 61 2.57 -19.44 1.26
C LYS A 61 1.80 -20.71 0.90
N VAL A 62 0.48 -20.70 1.06
CA VAL A 62 -0.38 -21.84 0.72
C VAL A 62 -0.44 -22.01 -0.80
N ASN A 63 -0.40 -23.25 -1.28
CA ASN A 63 -0.57 -23.54 -2.70
C ASN A 63 -2.02 -23.87 -3.02
N SER A 64 -2.52 -23.35 -4.15
CA SER A 64 -3.86 -23.64 -4.66
C SER A 64 -3.76 -24.33 -6.01
N LYS A 65 -4.65 -25.31 -6.23
CA LYS A 65 -4.89 -25.93 -7.56
C LYS A 65 -6.20 -25.46 -8.17
N ALA A 66 -6.92 -24.55 -7.46
CA ALA A 66 -8.19 -24.04 -7.94
C ALA A 66 -7.99 -23.04 -9.09
N SER A 67 -8.98 -22.93 -9.96
CA SER A 67 -9.05 -21.93 -11.02
C SER A 67 -10.08 -20.87 -10.71
N VAL A 68 -9.83 -19.65 -11.19
CA VAL A 68 -10.79 -18.55 -11.11
C VAL A 68 -11.76 -18.65 -12.30
N THR A 69 -13.04 -18.44 -12.03
CA THR A 69 -14.06 -18.20 -13.05
C THR A 69 -14.71 -16.84 -12.82
N ASN A 70 -15.27 -16.23 -13.86
CA ASN A 70 -15.90 -14.90 -13.78
C ASN A 70 -15.00 -13.83 -13.16
N PHE A 71 -13.70 -13.86 -13.47
CA PHE A 71 -12.76 -12.84 -13.00
C PHE A 71 -13.14 -11.47 -13.56
N PHE A 72 -13.20 -10.49 -12.67
CA PHE A 72 -13.42 -9.10 -13.02
C PHE A 72 -12.49 -8.19 -12.20
N GLU A 73 -11.87 -7.22 -12.85
CA GLU A 73 -11.03 -6.20 -12.21
C GLU A 73 -11.64 -4.82 -12.45
N LYS A 74 -11.96 -4.12 -11.37
CA LYS A 74 -12.48 -2.75 -11.41
C LYS A 74 -11.37 -1.78 -11.04
N PRO A 75 -10.86 -0.99 -12.00
CA PRO A 75 -9.77 -0.06 -11.76
C PRO A 75 -10.03 0.86 -10.56
N GLY A 76 -9.02 0.98 -9.67
CA GLY A 76 -9.09 1.81 -8.46
C GLY A 76 -10.00 1.28 -7.33
N ARG A 77 -10.68 0.12 -7.51
CA ARG A 77 -11.58 -0.44 -6.50
C ARG A 77 -11.17 -1.82 -6.02
N GLY A 78 -10.89 -2.75 -6.94
CA GLY A 78 -10.51 -4.11 -6.56
C GLY A 78 -10.78 -5.14 -7.64
N ILE A 79 -10.74 -6.40 -7.23
CA ILE A 79 -10.92 -7.59 -8.06
C ILE A 79 -11.98 -8.50 -7.45
N GLU A 80 -12.68 -9.26 -8.29
CA GLU A 80 -13.64 -10.27 -7.87
C GLU A 80 -13.61 -11.48 -8.80
N GLY A 81 -14.13 -12.61 -8.31
CA GLY A 81 -14.24 -13.84 -9.09
C GLY A 81 -14.77 -15.00 -8.27
N ASN A 82 -15.05 -16.10 -8.94
CA ASN A 82 -15.56 -17.31 -8.29
C ASN A 82 -14.47 -18.39 -8.26
N ILE A 83 -14.28 -19.02 -7.11
CA ILE A 83 -13.29 -20.08 -6.88
C ILE A 83 -13.92 -21.15 -6.01
N GLY A 84 -13.95 -22.39 -6.49
CA GLY A 84 -14.49 -23.52 -5.72
C GLY A 84 -15.99 -23.38 -5.37
N GLY A 85 -16.74 -22.60 -6.14
CA GLY A 85 -18.16 -22.32 -5.88
C GLY A 85 -18.42 -21.12 -4.96
N HIS A 86 -17.35 -20.45 -4.47
CA HIS A 86 -17.43 -19.28 -3.60
C HIS A 86 -17.16 -18.00 -4.38
N HIS A 87 -17.85 -16.92 -4.05
CA HIS A 87 -17.63 -15.59 -4.61
C HIS A 87 -16.69 -14.78 -3.74
N LEU A 88 -15.54 -14.40 -4.29
CA LEU A 88 -14.53 -13.60 -3.61
C LEU A 88 -14.50 -12.19 -4.16
N VAL A 89 -14.39 -11.22 -3.26
CA VAL A 89 -14.17 -9.80 -3.57
C VAL A 89 -12.98 -9.29 -2.74
N ILE A 90 -12.00 -8.67 -3.41
CA ILE A 90 -10.80 -8.14 -2.76
C ILE A 90 -10.60 -6.70 -3.25
N GLY A 91 -10.56 -5.73 -2.33
CA GLY A 91 -10.42 -4.33 -2.73
C GLY A 91 -10.66 -3.32 -1.60
N SER A 92 -11.13 -2.14 -1.99
CA SER A 92 -11.47 -1.06 -1.04
C SER A 92 -12.62 -1.48 -0.11
N SER A 93 -12.73 -0.82 1.04
CA SER A 93 -13.85 -1.05 1.99
C SER A 93 -15.23 -0.89 1.34
N GLU A 94 -15.36 0.09 0.45
CA GLU A 94 -16.60 0.31 -0.31
C GLU A 94 -16.90 -0.85 -1.26
N TYR A 95 -15.85 -1.38 -1.93
CA TYR A 95 -16.02 -2.45 -2.92
C TYR A 95 -16.42 -3.78 -2.30
N VAL A 96 -15.94 -4.07 -1.08
CA VAL A 96 -16.36 -5.26 -0.31
C VAL A 96 -17.59 -5.02 0.56
N HIS A 97 -18.20 -3.82 0.50
CA HIS A 97 -19.36 -3.43 1.32
C HIS A 97 -19.09 -3.52 2.83
N PHE A 98 -17.87 -3.16 3.27
CA PHE A 98 -17.55 -3.14 4.69
C PHE A 98 -18.20 -1.94 5.38
N SER A 99 -19.05 -2.19 6.39
CA SER A 99 -19.78 -1.17 7.15
C SER A 99 -19.24 -0.93 8.56
N GLY A 100 -18.09 -1.51 8.90
CA GLY A 100 -17.46 -1.33 10.21
C GLY A 100 -16.70 -0.02 10.36
N VAL A 101 -16.32 0.31 11.60
CA VAL A 101 -15.43 1.44 11.88
C VAL A 101 -14.04 1.08 11.36
N LEU A 102 -13.48 1.93 10.50
CA LEU A 102 -12.13 1.75 9.99
C LEU A 102 -11.14 2.19 11.08
N PRO A 103 -10.32 1.28 11.62
CA PRO A 103 -9.24 1.69 12.50
C PRO A 103 -8.13 2.28 11.66
N GLU A 104 -7.64 3.45 12.04
CA GLU A 104 -6.48 4.18 11.53
C GLU A 104 -6.23 4.32 10.00
N LEU A 105 -5.54 5.39 9.65
CA LEU A 105 -5.12 5.85 8.32
C LEU A 105 -3.99 4.98 7.71
N SER A 106 -4.21 3.70 7.45
CA SER A 106 -3.28 2.86 6.70
C SER A 106 -3.94 2.33 5.43
N SER A 107 -3.17 2.14 4.37
CA SER A 107 -3.66 1.51 3.16
C SER A 107 -4.11 0.08 3.47
N LYS A 108 -5.39 -0.21 3.24
CA LYS A 108 -6.02 -1.50 3.53
C LYS A 108 -6.65 -2.09 2.29
N VAL A 109 -6.44 -3.39 2.10
CA VAL A 109 -7.13 -4.17 1.07
C VAL A 109 -8.00 -5.21 1.77
N PHE A 110 -9.30 -5.04 1.69
CA PHE A 110 -10.28 -5.91 2.33
C PHE A 110 -10.52 -7.17 1.52
N VAL A 111 -10.89 -8.24 2.23
CA VAL A 111 -11.25 -9.54 1.65
C VAL A 111 -12.65 -9.90 2.11
N SER A 112 -13.53 -10.19 1.15
CA SER A 112 -14.87 -10.72 1.38
C SER A 112 -15.05 -12.04 0.64
N ILE A 113 -15.68 -13.00 1.29
CA ILE A 113 -16.04 -14.31 0.74
C ILE A 113 -17.53 -14.51 0.98
N ASP A 114 -18.29 -14.75 -0.09
CA ASP A 114 -19.74 -14.90 -0.06
C ASP A 114 -20.45 -13.75 0.66
N GLY A 115 -19.99 -12.52 0.46
CA GLY A 115 -20.52 -11.32 1.08
C GLY A 115 -20.12 -11.10 2.55
N GLN A 116 -19.33 -12.00 3.14
CA GLN A 116 -18.81 -11.86 4.50
C GLN A 116 -17.36 -11.38 4.50
N VAL A 117 -17.10 -10.23 5.10
CA VAL A 117 -15.74 -9.70 5.24
C VAL A 117 -14.95 -10.56 6.23
N ARG A 118 -13.85 -11.15 5.78
CA ARG A 118 -12.92 -11.97 6.57
C ARG A 118 -11.86 -11.15 7.28
N GLY A 119 -11.56 -9.96 6.78
CA GLY A 119 -10.53 -9.08 7.28
C GLY A 119 -9.93 -8.21 6.18
N TYR A 120 -8.74 -7.72 6.43
CA TYR A 120 -8.01 -6.89 5.48
C TYR A 120 -6.50 -7.11 5.55
N PHE A 121 -5.82 -6.91 4.44
CA PHE A 121 -4.38 -6.76 4.40
C PHE A 121 -4.03 -5.32 4.72
N LYS A 122 -3.23 -5.12 5.76
CA LYS A 122 -2.62 -3.84 6.14
C LYS A 122 -1.30 -3.71 5.38
N ILE A 123 -1.13 -2.61 4.68
CA ILE A 123 0.06 -2.35 3.87
C ILE A 123 0.84 -1.25 4.54
N GLU A 124 2.04 -1.56 4.99
CA GLU A 124 2.98 -0.60 5.57
C GLU A 124 4.24 -0.54 4.73
N THR A 125 4.57 0.63 4.24
CA THR A 125 5.87 0.87 3.60
C THR A 125 6.86 1.30 4.68
N SER A 126 8.02 0.67 4.78
CA SER A 126 9.06 1.11 5.71
C SER A 126 9.74 2.39 5.21
N ILE A 127 10.05 3.29 6.13
CA ILE A 127 10.91 4.43 5.85
C ILE A 127 12.32 3.91 5.65
N ARG A 128 13.00 4.44 4.63
CA ARG A 128 14.38 4.06 4.33
C ARG A 128 15.28 4.47 5.49
N GLU A 129 16.17 3.56 5.86
CA GLU A 129 17.20 3.84 6.87
C GLU A 129 18.03 5.08 6.48
N GLY A 130 18.35 5.92 7.46
CA GLY A 130 19.12 7.15 7.27
C GLY A 130 18.29 8.38 6.83
N ILE A 131 17.00 8.23 6.48
CA ILE A 131 16.17 9.38 6.07
C ILE A 131 16.05 10.42 7.19
N GLU A 132 15.87 10.00 8.44
CA GLU A 132 15.76 10.94 9.57
C GLU A 132 17.06 11.71 9.79
N GLU A 133 18.21 11.08 9.60
CA GLU A 133 19.52 11.72 9.70
C GLU A 133 19.73 12.70 8.54
N LEU A 134 19.33 12.30 7.33
CA LEU A 134 19.34 13.18 6.16
C LEU A 134 18.46 14.41 6.39
N MET A 135 17.24 14.25 6.93
CA MET A 135 16.37 15.40 7.22
C MET A 135 17.01 16.36 8.24
N ARG A 136 17.70 15.84 9.24
CA ARG A 136 18.46 16.67 10.20
C ARG A 136 19.60 17.44 9.51
N SER A 137 20.30 16.81 8.58
CA SER A 137 21.39 17.46 7.83
C SER A 137 20.92 18.56 6.87
N LEU A 138 19.63 18.53 6.48
CA LEU A 138 19.01 19.50 5.59
C LEU A 138 18.23 20.60 6.33
N SER A 139 18.51 20.80 7.62
CA SER A 139 17.77 21.75 8.47
C SER A 139 17.87 23.21 8.01
N ASP A 140 18.90 23.57 7.25
CA ASP A 140 19.16 24.90 6.65
C ASP A 140 18.52 25.05 5.25
N LYS A 141 17.91 24.00 4.71
CA LYS A 141 17.33 23.96 3.37
C LYS A 141 15.80 23.97 3.43
N LYS A 142 15.18 24.41 2.34
CA LYS A 142 13.75 24.16 2.13
C LYS A 142 13.56 22.72 1.70
N VAL A 143 12.74 21.97 2.41
CA VAL A 143 12.46 20.57 2.12
C VAL A 143 11.02 20.41 1.70
N ALA A 144 10.76 19.64 0.64
CA ALA A 144 9.45 19.24 0.22
C ALA A 144 9.41 17.75 -0.11
N MET A 145 8.25 17.14 0.02
CA MET A 145 7.98 15.78 -0.44
C MET A 145 6.78 15.80 -1.37
N LEU A 146 6.89 15.10 -2.48
CA LEU A 146 5.80 14.85 -3.44
C LEU A 146 5.39 13.39 -3.39
N SER A 147 4.10 13.12 -3.51
CA SER A 147 3.56 11.77 -3.63
C SER A 147 2.30 11.75 -4.48
N GLY A 148 2.22 10.81 -5.41
CA GLY A 148 0.97 10.50 -6.13
C GLY A 148 -0.05 9.76 -5.27
N ASP A 149 0.36 9.21 -4.10
CA ASP A 149 -0.53 8.49 -3.19
C ASP A 149 -1.45 9.43 -2.42
N SER A 150 -2.49 8.88 -1.82
CA SER A 150 -3.36 9.60 -0.89
C SER A 150 -2.59 10.02 0.38
N ASP A 151 -3.17 10.94 1.15
CA ASP A 151 -2.60 11.51 2.38
C ASP A 151 -2.62 10.56 3.61
N THR A 152 -2.93 9.29 3.42
CA THR A 152 -2.98 8.28 4.48
C THR A 152 -1.69 8.16 5.30
N ASP A 153 -0.54 8.49 4.69
CA ASP A 153 0.77 8.48 5.35
C ASP A 153 1.19 9.86 5.92
N LEU A 154 0.33 10.88 5.84
CA LEU A 154 0.69 12.26 6.21
C LEU A 154 1.25 12.36 7.64
N ASP A 155 0.55 11.78 8.63
CA ASP A 155 0.98 11.87 10.03
C ASP A 155 2.29 11.14 10.29
N ARG A 156 2.56 10.09 9.54
CA ARG A 156 3.84 9.38 9.59
C ARG A 156 4.95 10.20 8.96
N MET A 157 4.70 10.84 7.82
CA MET A 157 5.69 11.71 7.18
C MET A 157 5.99 12.96 8.02
N LYS A 158 5.00 13.53 8.73
CA LYS A 158 5.23 14.63 9.69
C LYS A 158 6.18 14.28 10.82
N LYS A 159 6.33 13.00 11.18
CA LYS A 159 7.29 12.58 12.21
C LYS A 159 8.73 12.50 11.67
N VAL A 160 8.90 12.35 10.38
CA VAL A 160 10.18 12.16 9.70
C VAL A 160 10.72 13.45 9.14
N PHE A 161 9.83 14.28 8.58
CA PHE A 161 10.19 15.55 7.96
C PHE A 161 10.18 16.70 8.98
N PRO A 162 11.03 17.73 8.78
CA PRO A 162 10.98 18.90 9.66
C PRO A 162 9.63 19.61 9.56
N PRO A 163 9.17 20.29 10.64
CA PRO A 163 7.87 20.99 10.64
C PRO A 163 7.70 22.04 9.54
N SER A 164 8.82 22.56 9.01
CA SER A 164 8.86 23.53 7.90
C SER A 164 8.74 22.89 6.54
N ALA A 165 8.74 21.55 6.42
CA ALA A 165 8.67 20.87 5.15
C ALA A 165 7.27 20.94 4.53
N SER A 166 7.21 21.07 3.21
CA SER A 166 5.98 20.98 2.43
C SER A 166 5.72 19.53 2.04
N LEU A 167 4.65 18.93 2.55
CA LEU A 167 4.25 17.55 2.23
C LEU A 167 3.04 17.60 1.30
N LEU A 168 3.24 17.23 0.02
CA LEU A 168 2.25 17.33 -1.05
C LEU A 168 1.87 15.91 -1.51
N PHE A 169 0.62 15.55 -1.29
CA PHE A 169 0.01 14.28 -1.69
C PHE A 169 -0.93 14.49 -2.88
N ASN A 170 -1.37 13.38 -3.52
CA ASN A 170 -2.25 13.39 -4.70
C ASN A 170 -1.67 14.22 -5.87
N GLN A 171 -0.36 14.24 -6.03
CA GLN A 171 0.31 14.91 -7.14
C GLN A 171 0.47 13.91 -8.31
N ASN A 172 -0.16 14.21 -9.45
CA ASN A 172 -0.04 13.45 -10.71
C ASN A 172 0.95 14.15 -11.65
#